data_ef05aafe1b678096a2084a5cfaf4312b
#
_entry.id   ef05aafe1b678096a2084a5cfaf4312b
#
_cell.length_a   1.000
_cell.length_b   1.000
_cell.length_c   1.000
_cell.angle_alpha   90.00
_cell.angle_beta   90.00
_cell.angle_gamma   90.00
#
_symmetry.space_group_name_H-M   'P 1'
#
loop_
_entity.id
_entity.type
_entity.pdbx_description
1 polymer ?
#
loop_
_entity_poly.entity_id
_entity_poly.type
_entity_poly.pdbx_seq_one_letter_code
_entity_poly.pdbx_strand_id
1 'polypeptide(L)'
;MYKEFISGIFENFFLIYAICIFSLYLWLAIVSARELIRNHFAVLNTNYDAIISSPFAPMITVIAPAYNESLTIVENIKALLALYYPNFEIVVVNDGSKDNTLEKVIEAFDLEEVAYVFDYKIPCQEIRGIYKSKKRAFNNLT
;
A
#
# COMPACT_ATOMS: atom_id res chain seq x y z
N MET A 1 33.61 58.93 -11.23
CA MET A 1 32.73 59.27 -10.08
C MET A 1 31.32 58.71 -10.26
N TYR A 2 30.53 59.05 -11.30
CA TYR A 2 29.14 58.54 -11.43
C TYR A 2 29.03 57.02 -11.72
N LYS A 3 29.92 56.49 -12.54
CA LYS A 3 29.99 55.04 -12.85
C LYS A 3 30.35 54.19 -11.62
N GLU A 4 31.30 54.62 -10.82
CA GLU A 4 31.70 53.92 -9.60
C GLU A 4 30.59 53.93 -8.53
N PHE A 5 29.83 55.01 -8.45
CA PHE A 5 28.69 55.13 -7.56
C PHE A 5 27.58 54.14 -7.94
N ILE A 6 27.24 54.11 -9.23
CA ILE A 6 26.22 53.15 -9.74
C ILE A 6 26.69 51.69 -9.58
N SER A 7 27.95 51.37 -9.87
CA SER A 7 28.56 50.05 -9.67
C SER A 7 28.43 49.61 -8.21
N GLY A 8 28.75 50.49 -7.25
CA GLY A 8 28.61 50.19 -5.83
C GLY A 8 27.19 49.90 -5.36
N ILE A 9 26.19 50.56 -5.95
CA ILE A 9 24.77 50.30 -5.66
C ILE A 9 24.40 48.87 -6.15
N PHE A 10 24.77 48.51 -7.38
CA PHE A 10 24.50 47.21 -7.93
C PHE A 10 25.20 46.10 -7.15
N GLU A 11 26.46 46.27 -6.77
CA GLU A 11 27.23 45.32 -5.99
C GLU A 11 26.54 45.05 -4.61
N ASN A 12 26.19 46.12 -3.92
CA ASN A 12 25.47 45.98 -2.64
C ASN A 12 24.09 45.33 -2.80
N PHE A 13 23.37 45.64 -3.85
CA PHE A 13 22.06 45.00 -4.15
C PHE A 13 22.21 43.51 -4.37
N PHE A 14 23.17 43.09 -5.20
CA PHE A 14 23.43 41.67 -5.45
C PHE A 14 23.92 40.94 -4.20
N LEU A 15 24.71 41.58 -3.37
CA LEU A 15 25.19 41.03 -2.10
C LEU A 15 24.03 40.79 -1.13
N ILE A 16 23.16 41.78 -0.96
CA ILE A 16 21.96 41.65 -0.11
C ILE A 16 21.05 40.54 -0.64
N TYR A 17 20.82 40.50 -1.95
CA TYR A 17 20.01 39.47 -2.60
C TYR A 17 20.58 38.07 -2.36
N ALA A 18 21.89 37.91 -2.52
CA ALA A 18 22.57 36.64 -2.29
C ALA A 18 22.44 36.16 -0.84
N ILE A 19 22.61 37.10 0.13
CA ILE A 19 22.44 36.82 1.56
C ILE A 19 21.01 36.40 1.87
N CYS A 20 20.00 37.07 1.31
CA CYS A 20 18.59 36.73 1.52
C CYS A 20 18.28 35.32 0.98
N ILE A 21 18.72 35.00 -0.22
CA ILE A 21 18.53 33.67 -0.80
C ILE A 21 19.23 32.59 0.04
N PHE A 22 20.48 32.83 0.40
CA PHE A 22 21.24 31.87 1.22
C PHE A 22 20.56 31.63 2.56
N SER A 23 20.08 32.68 3.22
CA SER A 23 19.36 32.59 4.49
C SER A 23 18.07 31.81 4.35
N LEU A 24 17.32 32.01 3.25
CA LEU A 24 16.10 31.27 2.94
C LEU A 24 16.38 29.76 2.76
N TYR A 25 17.38 29.42 1.97
CA TYR A 25 17.76 28.00 1.77
C TYR A 25 18.26 27.36 3.05
N LEU A 26 19.03 28.07 3.86
CA LEU A 26 19.50 27.58 5.15
C LEU A 26 18.32 27.30 6.08
N TRP A 27 17.36 28.22 6.14
CA TRP A 27 16.15 28.02 6.95
C TRP A 27 15.33 26.83 6.47
N LEU A 28 15.11 26.68 5.15
CA LEU A 28 14.41 25.53 4.57
C LEU A 28 15.15 24.21 4.88
N ALA A 29 16.48 24.20 4.80
CA ALA A 29 17.29 23.02 5.12
C ALA A 29 17.12 22.61 6.59
N ILE A 30 17.10 23.58 7.52
CA ILE A 30 16.90 23.33 8.95
C ILE A 30 15.50 22.75 9.20
N VAL A 31 14.46 23.33 8.61
CA VAL A 31 13.09 22.86 8.75
C VAL A 31 12.93 21.44 8.21
N SER A 32 13.49 21.18 7.02
CA SER A 32 13.45 19.86 6.39
C SER A 32 14.18 18.81 7.22
N ALA A 33 15.38 19.14 7.74
CA ALA A 33 16.13 18.23 8.59
C ALA A 33 15.38 17.89 9.89
N ARG A 34 14.75 18.88 10.52
CA ARG A 34 13.94 18.66 11.74
C ARG A 34 12.75 17.72 11.45
N GLU A 35 12.07 17.92 10.32
CA GLU A 35 10.94 17.09 9.94
C GLU A 35 11.38 15.64 9.65
N LEU A 36 12.49 15.47 8.94
CA LEU A 36 13.04 14.15 8.65
C LEU A 36 13.41 13.40 9.95
N ILE A 37 14.07 14.08 10.89
CA ILE A 37 14.44 13.51 12.20
C ILE A 37 13.17 13.13 12.97
N ARG A 38 12.17 14.01 13.03
CA ARG A 38 10.91 13.76 13.74
C ARG A 38 10.20 12.52 13.19
N ASN A 39 10.09 12.41 11.86
CA ASN A 39 9.44 11.28 11.23
C ASN A 39 10.22 9.98 11.41
N HIS A 40 11.56 10.04 11.36
CA HIS A 40 12.39 8.88 11.60
C HIS A 40 12.18 8.31 13.02
N PHE A 41 12.17 9.17 14.04
CA PHE A 41 11.88 8.74 15.41
C PHE A 41 10.45 8.25 15.61
N ALA A 42 9.46 8.82 14.92
CA ALA A 42 8.08 8.34 14.98
C ALA A 42 7.95 6.91 14.44
N VAL A 43 8.60 6.62 13.33
CA VAL A 43 8.60 5.26 12.73
C VAL A 43 9.33 4.26 13.63
N LEU A 44 10.50 4.62 14.17
CA LEU A 44 11.28 3.72 15.04
C LEU A 44 10.58 3.40 16.37
N ASN A 45 9.77 4.32 16.88
CA ASN A 45 9.05 4.14 18.15
C ASN A 45 7.69 3.44 17.96
N THR A 46 7.26 3.18 16.72
CA THR A 46 6.03 2.41 16.47
C THR A 46 6.32 0.94 16.75
N ASN A 47 5.77 0.43 17.84
CA ASN A 47 5.90 -0.99 18.18
C ASN A 47 4.93 -1.81 17.31
N TYR A 48 5.36 -2.19 16.13
CA TYR A 48 4.58 -3.01 15.20
C TYR A 48 4.25 -4.39 15.80
N ASP A 49 5.14 -4.96 16.60
CA ASP A 49 4.91 -6.25 17.26
C ASP A 49 3.76 -6.18 18.26
N ALA A 50 3.58 -5.06 18.93
CA ALA A 50 2.44 -4.86 19.83
C ALA A 50 1.11 -4.78 19.08
N ILE A 51 1.10 -4.22 17.87
CA ILE A 51 -0.10 -4.16 17.02
C ILE A 51 -0.43 -5.55 16.49
N ILE A 52 0.58 -6.26 16.00
CA ILE A 52 0.45 -7.59 15.38
C ILE A 52 0.06 -8.64 16.43
N SER A 53 0.58 -8.55 17.63
CA SER A 53 0.24 -9.47 18.73
C SER A 53 -1.04 -9.10 19.49
N SER A 54 -1.67 -7.97 19.15
CA SER A 54 -2.89 -7.52 19.83
C SER A 54 -4.08 -8.40 19.46
N PRO A 55 -4.83 -8.95 20.45
CA PRO A 55 -6.09 -9.65 20.18
C PRO A 55 -7.19 -8.71 19.65
N PHE A 56 -6.97 -7.39 19.72
CA PHE A 56 -7.86 -6.36 19.21
C PHE A 56 -7.47 -5.84 17.83
N ALA A 57 -6.49 -6.50 17.16
CA ALA A 57 -6.13 -6.13 15.79
C ALA A 57 -7.37 -6.25 14.88
N PRO A 58 -7.75 -5.19 14.15
CA PRO A 58 -8.91 -5.22 13.28
C PRO A 58 -8.74 -6.27 12.17
N MET A 59 -9.84 -6.89 11.78
CA MET A 59 -9.83 -7.78 10.62
C MET A 59 -9.63 -6.96 9.34
N ILE A 60 -8.70 -7.40 8.49
CA ILE A 60 -8.42 -6.78 7.20
C ILE A 60 -8.79 -7.74 6.08
N THR A 61 -9.61 -7.29 5.14
CA THR A 61 -9.91 -8.03 3.92
C THR A 61 -9.03 -7.51 2.78
N VAL A 62 -8.21 -8.39 2.23
CA VAL A 62 -7.38 -8.11 1.05
C VAL A 62 -8.13 -8.57 -0.18
N ILE A 63 -8.53 -7.65 -1.05
CA ILE A 63 -9.20 -7.97 -2.31
C ILE A 63 -8.15 -8.05 -3.41
N ALA A 64 -8.03 -9.21 -4.04
CA ALA A 64 -7.10 -9.49 -5.13
C ALA A 64 -7.85 -9.76 -6.43
N PRO A 65 -8.03 -8.76 -7.31
CA PRO A 65 -8.64 -8.99 -8.61
C PRO A 65 -7.70 -9.80 -9.51
N ALA A 66 -8.24 -10.75 -10.26
CA ALA A 66 -7.50 -11.60 -11.18
C ALA A 66 -8.21 -11.68 -12.54
N TYR A 67 -7.46 -11.48 -13.62
CA TYR A 67 -7.95 -11.65 -14.99
C TYR A 67 -6.86 -12.21 -15.90
N ASN A 68 -7.03 -13.45 -16.37
CA ASN A 68 -6.07 -14.17 -17.21
C ASN A 68 -4.65 -14.24 -16.62
N GLU A 69 -4.55 -14.59 -15.33
CA GLU A 69 -3.29 -14.66 -14.58
C GLU A 69 -2.85 -16.09 -14.28
N SER A 70 -3.18 -17.06 -15.12
CA SER A 70 -2.89 -18.48 -14.87
C SER A 70 -1.42 -18.82 -14.59
N LEU A 71 -0.48 -17.97 -14.99
CA LEU A 71 0.94 -18.20 -14.75
C LEU A 71 1.42 -17.73 -13.37
N THR A 72 0.80 -16.69 -12.83
CA THR A 72 1.30 -15.97 -11.65
C THR A 72 0.37 -16.00 -10.45
N ILE A 73 -0.91 -16.27 -10.66
CA ILE A 73 -1.95 -16.16 -9.62
C ILE A 73 -1.64 -16.98 -8.36
N VAL A 74 -1.16 -18.20 -8.50
CA VAL A 74 -0.86 -19.07 -7.37
C VAL A 74 0.28 -18.49 -6.50
N GLU A 75 1.33 -17.99 -7.13
CA GLU A 75 2.44 -17.36 -6.41
C GLU A 75 2.04 -16.03 -5.79
N ASN A 76 1.21 -15.25 -6.46
CA ASN A 76 0.67 -14.00 -5.91
C ASN A 76 -0.17 -14.27 -4.66
N ILE A 77 -1.07 -15.25 -4.68
CA ILE A 77 -1.86 -15.63 -3.50
C ILE A 77 -0.98 -16.15 -2.37
N LYS A 78 0.04 -16.98 -2.66
CA LYS A 78 1.00 -17.44 -1.63
C LYS A 78 1.75 -16.27 -0.99
N ALA A 79 2.16 -15.28 -1.78
CA ALA A 79 2.80 -14.08 -1.25
C ALA A 79 1.87 -13.27 -0.33
N LEU A 80 0.58 -13.15 -0.69
CA LEU A 80 -0.42 -12.51 0.17
C LEU A 80 -0.66 -13.31 1.45
N LEU A 81 -0.72 -14.64 1.38
CA LEU A 81 -0.87 -15.51 2.56
C LEU A 81 0.34 -15.46 3.51
N ALA A 82 1.50 -15.05 3.01
CA ALA A 82 2.71 -14.86 3.80
C ALA A 82 2.74 -13.52 4.56
N LEU A 83 1.72 -12.67 4.44
CA LEU A 83 1.63 -11.42 5.18
C LEU A 83 1.61 -11.70 6.69
N TYR A 84 2.49 -11.01 7.40
CA TYR A 84 2.59 -11.10 8.84
C TYR A 84 1.56 -10.20 9.53
N TYR A 85 0.30 -10.63 9.52
CA TYR A 85 -0.81 -9.96 10.20
C TYR A 85 -1.77 -11.01 10.81
N PRO A 86 -2.22 -10.85 12.07
CA PRO A 86 -2.91 -11.93 12.81
C PRO A 86 -4.34 -12.18 12.34
N ASN A 87 -5.00 -11.18 11.81
CA ASN A 87 -6.44 -11.23 11.54
C ASN A 87 -6.75 -10.65 10.15
N PHE A 88 -6.56 -11.44 9.11
CA PHE A 88 -6.85 -11.04 7.74
C PHE A 88 -7.50 -12.17 6.94
N GLU A 89 -8.18 -11.81 5.90
CA GLU A 89 -8.69 -12.70 4.87
C GLU A 89 -8.31 -12.20 3.47
N ILE A 90 -8.23 -13.10 2.53
CA ILE A 90 -7.96 -12.80 1.12
C ILE A 90 -9.16 -13.22 0.31
N VAL A 91 -9.71 -12.27 -0.44
CA VAL A 91 -10.80 -12.48 -1.38
C VAL A 91 -10.25 -12.32 -2.80
N VAL A 92 -10.13 -13.43 -3.53
CA VAL A 92 -9.70 -13.42 -4.92
C VAL A 92 -10.92 -13.25 -5.82
N VAL A 93 -10.94 -12.19 -6.60
CA VAL A 93 -12.05 -11.89 -7.52
C VAL A 93 -11.61 -12.23 -8.94
N ASN A 94 -12.12 -13.35 -9.47
CA ASN A 94 -11.91 -13.71 -10.87
C ASN A 94 -12.88 -12.93 -11.77
N ASP A 95 -12.39 -11.91 -12.46
CA ASP A 95 -13.18 -11.05 -13.34
C ASP A 95 -13.37 -11.67 -14.75
N GLY A 96 -13.89 -12.89 -14.77
CA GLY A 96 -14.24 -13.57 -16.02
C GLY A 96 -13.03 -13.99 -16.85
N SER A 97 -11.97 -14.52 -16.24
CA SER A 97 -10.83 -15.10 -16.96
C SER A 97 -11.27 -16.11 -18.02
N LYS A 98 -10.58 -16.10 -19.15
CA LYS A 98 -10.80 -17.02 -20.27
C LYS A 98 -9.77 -18.14 -20.34
N ASP A 99 -8.75 -18.07 -19.52
CA ASP A 99 -7.71 -19.07 -19.33
C ASP A 99 -8.02 -19.96 -18.13
N ASN A 100 -7.11 -20.82 -17.75
CA ASN A 100 -7.23 -21.74 -16.61
C ASN A 100 -6.84 -21.11 -15.25
N THR A 101 -7.04 -19.79 -15.08
CA THR A 101 -6.76 -19.09 -13.83
C THR A 101 -7.56 -19.67 -12.66
N LEU A 102 -8.87 -19.85 -12.83
CA LEU A 102 -9.77 -20.35 -11.78
C LEU A 102 -9.42 -21.79 -11.39
N GLU A 103 -9.24 -22.66 -12.38
CA GLU A 103 -8.91 -24.08 -12.16
C GLU A 103 -7.61 -24.24 -11.35
N LYS A 104 -6.60 -23.45 -11.68
CA LYS A 104 -5.32 -23.46 -10.95
C LYS A 104 -5.45 -23.02 -9.50
N VAL A 105 -6.27 -22.00 -9.22
CA VAL A 105 -6.51 -21.57 -7.86
C VAL A 105 -7.28 -22.64 -7.07
N ILE A 106 -8.31 -23.25 -7.67
CA ILE A 106 -9.09 -24.34 -7.06
C ILE A 106 -8.15 -25.51 -6.70
N GLU A 107 -7.31 -25.94 -7.63
CA GLU A 107 -6.39 -27.05 -7.43
C GLU A 107 -5.30 -26.74 -6.39
N ALA A 108 -4.66 -25.59 -6.49
CA ALA A 108 -3.55 -25.20 -5.61
C ALA A 108 -3.96 -25.05 -4.13
N PHE A 109 -5.16 -24.53 -3.89
CA PHE A 109 -5.65 -24.21 -2.53
C PHE A 109 -6.77 -25.12 -2.04
N ASP A 110 -7.13 -26.16 -2.82
CA ASP A 110 -8.16 -27.15 -2.48
C ASP A 110 -9.50 -26.47 -2.15
N LEU A 111 -9.96 -25.66 -3.11
CA LEU A 111 -11.18 -24.90 -2.94
C LEU A 111 -12.40 -25.76 -3.25
N GLU A 112 -13.50 -25.53 -2.53
CA GLU A 112 -14.81 -26.08 -2.83
C GLU A 112 -15.82 -24.97 -3.06
N GLU A 113 -16.77 -25.23 -3.93
CA GLU A 113 -17.89 -24.31 -4.14
C GLU A 113 -18.82 -24.31 -2.93
N VAL A 114 -19.15 -23.13 -2.45
CA VAL A 114 -20.04 -22.94 -1.31
C VAL A 114 -21.30 -22.23 -1.73
N ALA A 115 -22.45 -22.72 -1.24
CA ALA A 115 -23.72 -22.03 -1.44
C ALA A 115 -23.75 -20.72 -0.66
N TYR A 116 -24.02 -19.62 -1.32
CA TYR A 116 -24.10 -18.31 -0.70
C TYR A 116 -25.41 -17.60 -1.08
N VAL A 117 -26.04 -16.95 -0.12
CA VAL A 117 -27.24 -16.13 -0.33
C VAL A 117 -26.82 -14.67 -0.28
N PHE A 118 -26.96 -13.96 -1.39
CA PHE A 118 -26.69 -12.53 -1.49
C PHE A 118 -27.93 -11.70 -1.23
N ASP A 119 -27.77 -10.67 -0.42
CA ASP A 119 -28.68 -9.53 -0.37
C ASP A 119 -28.13 -8.45 -1.31
N TYR A 120 -28.68 -8.37 -2.52
CA TYR A 120 -28.25 -7.42 -3.57
C TYR A 120 -28.64 -5.99 -3.19
N LYS A 121 -27.85 -5.34 -2.34
CA LYS A 121 -28.02 -3.92 -2.00
C LYS A 121 -27.53 -2.99 -3.11
N ILE A 122 -26.64 -3.48 -3.95
CA ILE A 122 -26.04 -2.73 -5.06
C ILE A 122 -26.30 -3.51 -6.36
N PRO A 123 -26.83 -2.86 -7.42
CA PRO A 123 -26.99 -3.52 -8.72
C PRO A 123 -25.62 -3.99 -9.25
N CYS A 124 -25.46 -5.29 -9.39
CA CYS A 124 -24.25 -5.90 -9.94
C CYS A 124 -24.62 -7.07 -10.84
N GLN A 125 -23.66 -7.56 -11.62
CA GLN A 125 -23.84 -8.78 -12.38
C GLN A 125 -23.93 -9.98 -11.45
N GLU A 126 -24.59 -11.04 -11.88
CA GLU A 126 -24.75 -12.28 -11.13
C GLU A 126 -23.36 -12.91 -10.87
N ILE A 127 -23.12 -13.28 -9.61
CA ILE A 127 -21.92 -13.99 -9.20
C ILE A 127 -22.07 -15.45 -9.62
N ARG A 128 -21.08 -15.96 -10.39
CA ARG A 128 -21.13 -17.29 -10.99
C ARG A 128 -20.88 -18.42 -9.99
N GLY A 129 -20.08 -18.16 -8.94
CA GLY A 129 -19.77 -19.12 -7.90
C GLY A 129 -18.87 -18.50 -6.84
N ILE A 130 -18.92 -19.05 -5.63
CA ILE A 130 -18.03 -18.69 -4.54
C ILE A 130 -17.34 -19.95 -4.09
N TYR A 131 -16.05 -19.87 -3.89
CA TYR A 131 -15.18 -20.97 -3.51
C TYR A 131 -14.47 -20.65 -2.20
N LYS A 132 -14.31 -21.64 -1.35
CA LYS A 132 -13.61 -21.51 -0.06
C LYS A 132 -12.65 -22.68 0.13
N SER A 133 -11.49 -22.41 0.71
CA SER A 133 -10.51 -23.45 0.99
C SER A 133 -10.97 -24.40 2.10
N LYS A 134 -10.79 -25.69 1.89
CA LYS A 134 -11.00 -26.76 2.89
C LYS A 134 -9.88 -26.85 3.91
N LYS A 135 -8.67 -26.41 3.51
CA LYS A 135 -7.49 -26.56 4.38
C LYS A 135 -7.47 -25.49 5.45
N ARG A 136 -7.32 -25.91 6.71
CA ARG A 136 -7.17 -24.98 7.84
C ARG A 136 -6.03 -23.97 7.65
N ALA A 137 -4.96 -24.38 6.94
CA ALA A 137 -3.84 -23.51 6.62
C ALA A 137 -4.21 -22.32 5.71
N PHE A 138 -5.35 -22.41 5.00
CA PHE A 138 -5.83 -21.39 4.06
C PHE A 138 -7.24 -20.90 4.43
N ASN A 139 -7.65 -21.00 5.69
CA ASN A 139 -8.97 -20.52 6.13
C ASN A 139 -9.21 -19.05 5.83
N ASN A 140 -8.14 -18.31 5.59
CA ASN A 140 -8.19 -16.88 5.26
C ASN A 140 -8.40 -16.62 3.77
N LEU A 141 -8.58 -17.66 2.93
CA LEU A 141 -8.78 -17.53 1.49
C LEU A 141 -10.23 -17.83 1.11
N THR A 142 -10.87 -16.87 0.48
CA THR A 142 -12.22 -16.96 -0.09
C THR A 142 -12.27 -16.38 -1.49
#